data_3b992b97d13700446956adf313de28c2
#
_entry.id   3b992b97d13700446956adf313de28c2
#
_cell.length_a   1.000
_cell.length_b   1.000
_cell.length_c   1.000
_cell.angle_alpha   90.00
_cell.angle_beta   90.00
_cell.angle_gamma   90.00
#
_symmetry.space_group_name_H-M   'P 1'
#
loop_
_entity.id
_entity.type
_entity.pdbx_description
1 polymer ?
#
loop_
_entity_poly.entity_id
_entity_poly.type
_entity_poly.pdbx_seq_one_letter_code
_entity_poly.pdbx_strand_id
1 'polypeptide(L)'
;MKKAIITGATGLVGMAVAKHFSSLGIEVLCLGRQILSAEDISRHFGVGSSYLRLAMEDMASLVERVDSIAWSPGAECVFFNFAWRGDQKLTDGSFGEQFSNAVHAAEAVRSAKKLGCIKFVNTGTLEETFAEQSLEGGSEHPYQSTQSDYALAKLASRDMCKMVAYLEKIDYVHTRLSVPLAPDLSRGTYVAATLKKIVEGKPYEGPTNKQLFDIIFTDDVARACHLIGLRGKNKADYFIGTSRLITLGQYFEIFERLVSSNCSDEADITAAASVVSFDTEALYRDTGFVATTRFQDMIKNLVSP
;
A
#
# COMPACT_ATOMS: atom_id res chain seq x y z
N MET A 1 -2.63 -19.65 2.82
CA MET A 1 -1.91 -18.72 3.71
C MET A 1 -2.56 -18.78 5.08
N LYS A 2 -1.84 -19.26 6.08
CA LYS A 2 -2.29 -19.28 7.49
C LYS A 2 -1.52 -18.31 8.36
N LYS A 3 -0.35 -17.86 7.90
CA LYS A 3 0.52 -16.92 8.60
C LYS A 3 0.99 -15.80 7.68
N ALA A 4 1.23 -14.63 8.24
CA ALA A 4 1.77 -13.49 7.53
C ALA A 4 2.81 -12.75 8.38
N ILE A 5 3.89 -12.32 7.73
CA ILE A 5 4.83 -11.34 8.28
C ILE A 5 4.59 -10.02 7.54
N ILE A 6 4.44 -8.94 8.29
CA ILE A 6 4.10 -7.62 7.73
C ILE A 6 5.11 -6.59 8.21
N THR A 7 5.95 -6.05 7.31
CA THR A 7 6.78 -4.88 7.61
C THR A 7 6.00 -3.59 7.43
N GLY A 8 6.41 -2.51 8.10
CA GLY A 8 5.67 -1.25 8.04
C GLY A 8 4.26 -1.36 8.63
N ALA A 9 4.04 -2.31 9.54
CA ALA A 9 2.73 -2.61 10.12
C ALA A 9 2.08 -1.40 10.84
N THR A 10 2.87 -0.46 11.36
CA THR A 10 2.36 0.76 11.99
C THR A 10 1.99 1.87 10.98
N GLY A 11 2.25 1.64 9.68
CA GLY A 11 1.85 2.54 8.59
C GLY A 11 0.37 2.37 8.20
N LEU A 12 -0.12 3.27 7.35
CA LEU A 12 -1.51 3.28 6.89
C LEU A 12 -1.96 1.93 6.31
N VAL A 13 -1.24 1.43 5.32
CA VAL A 13 -1.56 0.18 4.60
C VAL A 13 -1.27 -1.04 5.45
N GLY A 14 -0.07 -1.09 6.06
CA GLY A 14 0.35 -2.25 6.87
C GLY A 14 -0.59 -2.52 8.04
N MET A 15 -1.11 -1.47 8.69
CA MET A 15 -2.09 -1.60 9.78
C MET A 15 -3.42 -2.17 9.29
N ALA A 16 -3.95 -1.65 8.19
CA ALA A 16 -5.21 -2.14 7.61
C ALA A 16 -5.09 -3.62 7.19
N VAL A 17 -3.97 -3.99 6.55
CA VAL A 17 -3.71 -5.37 6.14
C VAL A 17 -3.57 -6.30 7.36
N ALA A 18 -2.82 -5.90 8.38
CA ALA A 18 -2.65 -6.68 9.60
C ALA A 18 -3.99 -6.93 10.31
N LYS A 19 -4.79 -5.87 10.47
CA LYS A 19 -6.12 -5.94 11.08
C LYS A 19 -7.07 -6.86 10.31
N HIS A 20 -7.08 -6.72 8.99
CA HIS A 20 -7.89 -7.58 8.12
C HIS A 20 -7.46 -9.06 8.20
N PHE A 21 -6.16 -9.34 8.17
CA PHE A 21 -5.66 -10.72 8.27
C PHE A 21 -6.00 -11.36 9.62
N SER A 22 -5.80 -10.61 10.71
CA SER A 22 -6.19 -11.06 12.05
C SER A 22 -7.69 -11.36 12.15
N SER A 23 -8.56 -10.55 11.55
CA SER A 23 -10.02 -10.78 11.53
C SER A 23 -10.41 -12.06 10.76
N LEU A 24 -9.56 -12.54 9.86
CA LEU A 24 -9.73 -13.80 9.13
C LEU A 24 -9.09 -15.00 9.84
N GLY A 25 -8.56 -14.81 11.05
CA GLY A 25 -7.88 -15.88 11.81
C GLY A 25 -6.49 -16.24 11.28
N ILE A 26 -5.87 -15.36 10.47
CA ILE A 26 -4.49 -15.53 10.02
C ILE A 26 -3.57 -15.05 11.16
N GLU A 27 -2.58 -15.88 11.53
CA GLU A 27 -1.56 -15.50 12.49
C GLU A 27 -0.62 -14.45 11.90
N VAL A 28 -0.58 -13.26 12.50
CA VAL A 28 0.19 -12.14 11.96
C VAL A 28 1.35 -11.78 12.87
N LEU A 29 2.57 -11.69 12.28
CA LEU A 29 3.72 -11.05 12.89
C LEU A 29 3.91 -9.66 12.27
N CYS A 30 3.66 -8.65 13.05
CA CYS A 30 3.82 -7.24 12.67
C CYS A 30 5.23 -6.74 13.01
N LEU A 31 5.90 -6.11 12.04
CA LEU A 31 7.22 -5.51 12.21
C LEU A 31 7.14 -3.98 12.09
N GLY A 32 7.75 -3.26 13.02
CA GLY A 32 7.77 -1.81 13.00
C GLY A 32 8.78 -1.21 13.98
N ARG A 33 9.03 0.10 13.88
CA ARG A 33 10.05 0.79 14.68
C ARG A 33 9.55 1.26 16.05
N GLN A 34 8.24 1.40 16.21
CA GLN A 34 7.64 1.97 17.41
C GLN A 34 7.71 1.00 18.59
N ILE A 35 7.72 1.54 19.80
CA ILE A 35 7.48 0.75 21.02
C ILE A 35 5.97 0.75 21.22
N LEU A 36 5.36 -0.43 21.28
CA LEU A 36 3.93 -0.62 21.45
C LEU A 36 3.65 -1.43 22.74
N SER A 37 2.61 -1.04 23.45
CA SER A 37 2.06 -1.85 24.53
C SER A 37 1.27 -3.04 23.97
N ALA A 38 0.97 -4.04 24.81
CA ALA A 38 0.12 -5.16 24.40
C ALA A 38 -1.30 -4.69 23.99
N GLU A 39 -1.81 -3.65 24.65
CA GLU A 39 -3.09 -3.03 24.31
C GLU A 39 -3.03 -2.35 22.93
N ASP A 40 -1.96 -1.59 22.63
CA ASP A 40 -1.77 -0.97 21.32
C ASP A 40 -1.64 -1.99 20.21
N ILE A 41 -0.93 -3.10 20.44
CA ILE A 41 -0.80 -4.20 19.48
C ILE A 41 -2.18 -4.76 19.14
N SER A 42 -2.99 -5.09 20.15
CA SER A 42 -4.32 -5.64 19.95
C SER A 42 -5.27 -4.64 19.26
N ARG A 43 -5.20 -3.36 19.64
CA ARG A 43 -6.01 -2.29 19.03
C ARG A 43 -5.64 -2.02 17.58
N HIS A 44 -4.35 -2.02 17.25
CA HIS A 44 -3.86 -1.67 15.91
C HIS A 44 -3.95 -2.83 14.93
N PHE A 45 -3.68 -4.06 15.36
CA PHE A 45 -3.50 -5.20 14.47
C PHE A 45 -4.54 -6.32 14.66
N GLY A 46 -5.37 -6.22 15.71
CA GLY A 46 -6.33 -7.24 16.08
C GLY A 46 -5.80 -8.23 17.14
N VAL A 47 -6.74 -8.93 17.76
CA VAL A 47 -6.46 -9.89 18.83
C VAL A 47 -5.65 -11.07 18.28
N GLY A 48 -4.61 -11.47 19.00
CA GLY A 48 -3.75 -12.60 18.61
C GLY A 48 -2.62 -12.24 17.65
N SER A 49 -2.50 -10.97 17.24
CA SER A 49 -1.34 -10.51 16.48
C SER A 49 -0.10 -10.40 17.37
N SER A 50 1.04 -10.81 16.82
CA SER A 50 2.35 -10.62 17.42
C SER A 50 3.03 -9.38 16.87
N TYR A 51 3.86 -8.73 17.68
CA TYR A 51 4.63 -7.56 17.26
C TYR A 51 6.09 -7.71 17.64
N LEU A 52 6.98 -7.41 16.71
CA LEU A 52 8.41 -7.36 16.93
C LEU A 52 8.91 -5.97 16.49
N ARG A 53 9.55 -5.27 17.45
CA ARG A 53 10.19 -4.00 17.13
C ARG A 53 11.43 -4.26 16.29
N LEU A 54 11.39 -3.87 15.01
CA LEU A 54 12.49 -4.04 14.06
C LEU A 54 12.48 -2.89 13.06
N ALA A 55 13.62 -2.28 12.82
CA ALA A 55 13.82 -1.32 11.75
C ALA A 55 14.24 -2.03 10.45
N MET A 56 14.08 -1.38 9.28
CA MET A 56 14.45 -2.00 8.01
C MET A 56 15.95 -2.23 7.88
N GLU A 57 16.75 -1.35 8.43
CA GLU A 57 18.22 -1.47 8.50
C GLU A 57 18.69 -2.71 9.25
N ASP A 58 17.86 -3.24 10.16
CA ASP A 58 18.15 -4.42 10.97
C ASP A 58 17.57 -5.72 10.37
N MET A 59 17.07 -5.69 9.14
CA MET A 59 16.34 -6.81 8.53
C MET A 59 17.16 -8.10 8.46
N ALA A 60 18.47 -8.01 8.37
CA ALA A 60 19.36 -9.18 8.39
C ALA A 60 19.28 -9.97 9.72
N SER A 61 18.94 -9.29 10.85
CA SER A 61 18.78 -9.92 12.16
C SER A 61 17.38 -10.51 12.40
N LEU A 62 16.46 -10.38 11.45
CA LEU A 62 15.06 -10.78 11.63
C LEU A 62 14.93 -12.26 12.05
N VAL A 63 15.69 -13.15 11.45
CA VAL A 63 15.63 -14.59 11.72
C VAL A 63 15.93 -14.88 13.19
N GLU A 64 17.05 -14.41 13.68
CA GLU A 64 17.48 -14.57 15.08
C GLU A 64 16.47 -13.95 16.06
N ARG A 65 15.89 -12.83 15.68
CA ARG A 65 14.91 -12.13 16.51
C ARG A 65 13.56 -12.83 16.55
N VAL A 66 13.14 -13.46 15.45
CA VAL A 66 11.92 -14.28 15.44
C VAL A 66 12.09 -15.52 16.29
N ASP A 67 13.27 -16.13 16.28
CA ASP A 67 13.57 -17.30 17.14
C ASP A 67 13.50 -16.96 18.64
N SER A 68 13.66 -15.69 19.01
CA SER A 68 13.59 -15.21 20.39
C SER A 68 12.17 -14.96 20.92
N ILE A 69 11.15 -15.07 20.08
CA ILE A 69 9.75 -14.83 20.43
C ILE A 69 8.92 -16.11 20.23
N ALA A 70 7.79 -16.21 20.94
CA ALA A 70 6.87 -17.35 20.83
C ALA A 70 6.02 -17.30 19.53
N TRP A 71 6.64 -17.03 18.39
CA TRP A 71 6.00 -17.04 17.08
C TRP A 71 6.89 -17.81 16.09
N SER A 72 6.32 -18.73 15.38
CA SER A 72 7.06 -19.53 14.39
C SER A 72 6.48 -19.35 12.98
N PRO A 73 7.31 -19.03 11.99
CA PRO A 73 6.91 -19.04 10.58
C PRO A 73 6.55 -20.46 10.10
N GLY A 74 6.55 -20.69 8.83
CA GLY A 74 6.35 -22.04 8.27
C GLY A 74 5.87 -22.00 6.83
N ALA A 75 5.62 -23.17 6.26
CA ALA A 75 5.32 -23.36 4.84
C ALA A 75 4.02 -22.71 4.33
N GLU A 76 3.18 -22.16 5.21
CA GLU A 76 1.97 -21.41 4.83
C GLU A 76 2.09 -19.93 5.15
N CYS A 77 3.33 -19.44 5.37
CA CYS A 77 3.62 -18.05 5.66
C CYS A 77 3.90 -17.24 4.38
N VAL A 78 3.32 -16.04 4.29
CA VAL A 78 3.59 -15.07 3.23
C VAL A 78 4.16 -13.80 3.85
N PHE A 79 5.19 -13.25 3.25
CA PHE A 79 5.82 -12.02 3.69
C PHE A 79 5.31 -10.83 2.87
N PHE A 80 4.79 -9.79 3.55
CA PHE A 80 4.31 -8.55 2.95
C PHE A 80 5.22 -7.39 3.35
N ASN A 81 5.84 -6.76 2.36
CA ASN A 81 6.75 -5.64 2.58
C ASN A 81 6.08 -4.31 2.27
N PHE A 82 5.59 -3.61 3.31
CA PHE A 82 5.06 -2.24 3.21
C PHE A 82 6.02 -1.20 3.78
N ALA A 83 7.12 -1.62 4.42
CA ALA A 83 8.04 -0.68 5.03
C ALA A 83 8.76 0.14 3.97
N TRP A 84 8.73 1.45 4.16
CA TRP A 84 9.46 2.43 3.37
C TRP A 84 9.68 3.68 4.21
N ARG A 85 10.77 4.39 4.00
CA ARG A 85 11.12 5.56 4.79
C ARG A 85 11.58 6.69 3.88
N GLY A 86 11.08 7.90 4.15
CA GLY A 86 11.68 9.16 3.74
C GLY A 86 12.19 9.90 4.97
N ASP A 87 12.50 11.18 4.83
CA ASP A 87 12.92 12.04 5.95
C ASP A 87 11.71 12.42 6.83
N GLN A 88 10.84 13.30 6.36
CA GLN A 88 9.61 13.71 7.05
C GLN A 88 8.37 13.04 6.48
N LYS A 89 8.37 12.79 5.18
CA LYS A 89 7.32 12.10 4.42
C LYS A 89 7.90 10.84 3.79
N LEU A 90 7.03 9.99 3.30
CA LEU A 90 7.40 8.75 2.61
C LEU A 90 8.25 9.00 1.36
N THR A 91 8.00 10.10 0.68
CA THR A 91 8.50 10.41 -0.66
C THR A 91 9.61 11.44 -0.69
N ASP A 92 10.01 11.98 0.45
CA ASP A 92 11.11 12.93 0.57
C ASP A 92 12.40 12.27 1.06
N GLY A 93 13.41 13.06 1.27
CA GLY A 93 14.74 12.60 1.66
C GLY A 93 15.73 12.62 0.49
N SER A 94 16.99 12.35 0.78
CA SER A 94 18.02 12.30 -0.23
C SER A 94 17.90 11.05 -1.11
N PHE A 95 18.50 11.09 -2.29
CA PHE A 95 18.62 9.94 -3.17
C PHE A 95 19.14 8.69 -2.44
N GLY A 96 20.21 8.84 -1.63
CA GLY A 96 20.78 7.73 -0.87
C GLY A 96 19.81 7.13 0.16
N GLU A 97 19.01 7.96 0.82
CA GLU A 97 17.99 7.51 1.78
C GLU A 97 16.89 6.73 1.07
N GLN A 98 16.40 7.21 -0.07
CA GLN A 98 15.39 6.50 -0.83
C GLN A 98 15.92 5.14 -1.34
N PHE A 99 17.14 5.09 -1.89
CA PHE A 99 17.71 3.85 -2.39
C PHE A 99 18.10 2.85 -1.28
N SER A 100 18.41 3.31 -0.07
CA SER A 100 18.65 2.41 1.07
C SER A 100 17.44 1.51 1.36
N ASN A 101 16.22 2.01 1.14
CA ASN A 101 15.01 1.19 1.27
C ASN A 101 14.97 0.02 0.28
N ALA A 102 15.46 0.21 -0.95
CA ALA A 102 15.53 -0.87 -1.94
C ALA A 102 16.50 -1.98 -1.50
N VAL A 103 17.63 -1.61 -0.92
CA VAL A 103 18.60 -2.55 -0.36
C VAL A 103 18.00 -3.34 0.80
N HIS A 104 17.33 -2.67 1.73
CA HIS A 104 16.67 -3.31 2.87
C HIS A 104 15.50 -4.21 2.45
N ALA A 105 14.74 -3.82 1.42
CA ALA A 105 13.69 -4.67 0.86
C ALA A 105 14.25 -5.97 0.25
N ALA A 106 15.38 -5.88 -0.45
CA ALA A 106 16.06 -7.05 -1.00
C ALA A 106 16.60 -7.98 0.11
N GLU A 107 17.09 -7.43 1.23
CA GLU A 107 17.49 -8.23 2.40
C GLU A 107 16.28 -8.88 3.07
N ALA A 108 15.13 -8.21 3.09
CA ALA A 108 13.89 -8.79 3.59
C ALA A 108 13.45 -10.04 2.81
N VAL A 109 13.73 -10.11 1.49
CA VAL A 109 13.48 -11.32 0.68
C VAL A 109 14.30 -12.50 1.19
N ARG A 110 15.60 -12.30 1.49
CA ARG A 110 16.46 -13.34 2.06
C ARG A 110 15.97 -13.80 3.43
N SER A 111 15.62 -12.86 4.28
CA SER A 111 15.07 -13.15 5.60
C SER A 111 13.75 -13.91 5.53
N ALA A 112 12.85 -13.53 4.61
CA ALA A 112 11.60 -14.25 4.36
C ALA A 112 11.86 -15.71 3.95
N LYS A 113 12.83 -15.95 3.06
CA LYS A 113 13.20 -17.31 2.65
C LYS A 113 13.77 -18.12 3.80
N LYS A 114 14.68 -17.56 4.59
CA LYS A 114 15.27 -18.25 5.77
C LYS A 114 14.21 -18.59 6.81
N LEU A 115 13.17 -17.77 6.96
CA LEU A 115 12.01 -18.02 7.82
C LEU A 115 11.02 -19.05 7.23
N GLY A 116 11.27 -19.58 6.03
CA GLY A 116 10.41 -20.57 5.39
C GLY A 116 9.15 -20.01 4.75
N CYS A 117 9.07 -18.70 4.53
CA CYS A 117 7.96 -18.11 3.76
C CYS A 117 7.94 -18.66 2.33
N ILE A 118 6.73 -18.92 1.83
CA ILE A 118 6.54 -19.43 0.46
C ILE A 118 6.50 -18.32 -0.59
N LYS A 119 6.15 -17.11 -0.18
CA LYS A 119 5.96 -15.97 -1.08
C LYS A 119 6.38 -14.67 -0.40
N PHE A 120 6.98 -13.77 -1.20
CA PHE A 120 7.28 -12.40 -0.83
C PHE A 120 6.47 -11.43 -1.70
N VAL A 121 5.68 -10.57 -1.07
CA VAL A 121 4.88 -9.54 -1.74
C VAL A 121 5.51 -8.19 -1.44
N ASN A 122 6.05 -7.53 -2.48
CA ASN A 122 6.67 -6.21 -2.37
C ASN A 122 5.70 -5.12 -2.80
N THR A 123 5.62 -4.05 -2.02
CA THR A 123 4.72 -2.94 -2.33
C THR A 123 5.45 -1.80 -3.02
N GLY A 124 5.07 -1.58 -4.27
CA GLY A 124 5.42 -0.44 -5.08
C GLY A 124 4.39 0.68 -5.03
N THR A 125 4.38 1.51 -6.06
CA THR A 125 3.57 2.72 -6.13
C THR A 125 3.13 3.00 -7.57
N LEU A 126 2.03 3.73 -7.73
CA LEU A 126 1.60 4.25 -9.03
C LEU A 126 2.66 5.16 -9.69
N GLU A 127 3.51 5.80 -8.89
CA GLU A 127 4.59 6.66 -9.38
C GLU A 127 5.60 5.91 -10.26
N GLU A 128 5.77 4.60 -10.04
CA GLU A 128 6.60 3.75 -10.90
C GLU A 128 6.11 3.75 -12.35
N THR A 129 4.79 3.70 -12.55
CA THR A 129 4.18 3.72 -13.88
C THR A 129 4.42 5.05 -14.58
N PHE A 130 4.30 6.16 -13.87
CA PHE A 130 4.61 7.48 -14.45
C PHE A 130 6.08 7.63 -14.80
N ALA A 131 6.98 7.13 -13.95
CA ALA A 131 8.41 7.16 -14.21
C ALA A 131 8.78 6.32 -15.44
N GLU A 132 8.27 5.08 -15.54
CA GLU A 132 8.50 4.20 -16.70
C GLU A 132 8.02 4.84 -18.00
N GLN A 133 6.81 5.40 -18.02
CA GLN A 133 6.26 6.07 -19.21
C GLN A 133 7.09 7.27 -19.65
N SER A 134 7.61 8.05 -18.69
CA SER A 134 8.47 9.18 -19.00
C SER A 134 9.81 8.75 -19.58
N LEU A 135 10.38 7.65 -19.08
CA LEU A 135 11.62 7.08 -19.58
C LEU A 135 11.46 6.48 -21.00
N GLU A 136 10.30 5.95 -21.31
CA GLU A 136 9.97 5.41 -22.64
C GLU A 136 9.63 6.51 -23.68
N GLY A 137 9.59 7.78 -23.27
CA GLY A 137 9.29 8.90 -24.15
C GLY A 137 7.83 9.00 -24.60
N GLY A 138 6.93 8.27 -23.94
CA GLY A 138 5.51 8.17 -24.31
C GLY A 138 4.61 9.27 -23.72
N SER A 139 5.12 10.15 -22.89
CA SER A 139 4.34 11.19 -22.22
C SER A 139 4.50 12.54 -22.90
N GLU A 140 3.39 13.14 -23.38
CA GLU A 140 3.36 14.53 -23.81
C GLU A 140 3.65 15.52 -22.66
N HIS A 141 3.55 15.05 -21.41
CA HIS A 141 3.83 15.80 -20.22
C HIS A 141 5.03 15.21 -19.50
N PRO A 142 6.16 15.94 -19.40
CA PRO A 142 7.32 15.46 -18.68
C PRO A 142 6.92 15.16 -17.23
N TYR A 143 7.39 14.01 -16.73
CA TYR A 143 7.27 13.65 -15.34
C TYR A 143 8.03 14.67 -14.48
N GLN A 144 7.32 15.64 -13.95
CA GLN A 144 7.86 16.70 -13.10
C GLN A 144 7.57 16.38 -11.63
N SER A 145 7.84 15.16 -11.21
CA SER A 145 7.59 14.80 -9.84
C SER A 145 8.76 15.22 -8.96
N THR A 146 8.46 15.96 -7.89
CA THR A 146 9.38 16.10 -6.75
C THR A 146 9.64 14.75 -6.06
N GLN A 147 9.03 13.69 -6.54
CA GLN A 147 9.09 12.32 -6.04
C GLN A 147 9.90 11.39 -6.97
N SER A 148 10.70 11.94 -7.88
CA SER A 148 11.47 11.14 -8.84
C SER A 148 12.41 10.14 -8.16
N ASP A 149 13.14 10.57 -7.12
CA ASP A 149 14.05 9.68 -6.37
C ASP A 149 13.29 8.55 -5.68
N TYR A 150 12.10 8.83 -5.16
CA TYR A 150 11.20 7.82 -4.59
C TYR A 150 10.74 6.82 -5.65
N ALA A 151 10.27 7.28 -6.80
CA ALA A 151 9.81 6.41 -7.88
C ALA A 151 10.93 5.53 -8.42
N LEU A 152 12.13 6.10 -8.67
CA LEU A 152 13.31 5.37 -9.12
C LEU A 152 13.76 4.34 -8.09
N ALA A 153 13.76 4.69 -6.80
CA ALA A 153 14.11 3.74 -5.74
C ALA A 153 13.08 2.61 -5.62
N LYS A 154 11.80 2.87 -5.86
CA LYS A 154 10.76 1.83 -5.91
C LYS A 154 10.95 0.88 -7.11
N LEU A 155 11.26 1.40 -8.29
CA LEU A 155 11.63 0.58 -9.46
C LEU A 155 12.87 -0.28 -9.18
N ALA A 156 13.90 0.32 -8.60
CA ALA A 156 15.10 -0.43 -8.19
C ALA A 156 14.75 -1.53 -7.17
N SER A 157 13.92 -1.22 -6.17
CA SER A 157 13.44 -2.21 -5.19
C SER A 157 12.71 -3.38 -5.85
N ARG A 158 11.83 -3.10 -6.83
CA ARG A 158 11.15 -4.14 -7.60
C ARG A 158 12.14 -5.10 -8.24
N ASP A 159 13.10 -4.57 -8.98
CA ASP A 159 14.01 -5.40 -9.77
C ASP A 159 15.05 -6.12 -8.89
N MET A 160 15.54 -5.47 -7.85
CA MET A 160 16.41 -6.09 -6.84
C MET A 160 15.69 -7.23 -6.09
N CYS A 161 14.50 -6.99 -5.58
CA CYS A 161 13.72 -8.01 -4.88
C CYS A 161 13.38 -9.19 -5.79
N LYS A 162 12.99 -8.93 -7.05
CA LYS A 162 12.70 -9.95 -8.05
C LYS A 162 13.91 -10.84 -8.34
N MET A 163 15.10 -10.23 -8.50
CA MET A 163 16.34 -10.98 -8.71
C MET A 163 16.72 -11.80 -7.48
N VAL A 164 16.67 -11.21 -6.29
CA VAL A 164 16.98 -11.93 -5.05
C VAL A 164 15.99 -13.07 -4.81
N ALA A 165 14.69 -12.86 -5.04
CA ALA A 165 13.68 -13.92 -4.93
C ALA A 165 13.93 -15.09 -5.89
N TYR A 166 14.36 -14.79 -7.11
CA TYR A 166 14.77 -15.82 -8.08
C TYR A 166 15.96 -16.65 -7.57
N LEU A 167 17.00 -16.00 -7.04
CA LEU A 167 18.18 -16.68 -6.50
C LEU A 167 17.86 -17.51 -5.26
N GLU A 168 17.02 -16.99 -4.36
CA GLU A 168 16.60 -17.65 -3.13
C GLU A 168 15.49 -18.70 -3.34
N LYS A 169 14.94 -18.80 -4.55
CA LYS A 169 13.84 -19.71 -4.90
C LYS A 169 12.62 -19.52 -3.98
N ILE A 170 12.15 -18.30 -3.86
CA ILE A 170 10.91 -17.91 -3.20
C ILE A 170 9.99 -17.23 -4.23
N ASP A 171 8.68 -17.49 -4.15
CA ASP A 171 7.73 -16.80 -5.02
C ASP A 171 7.74 -15.29 -4.73
N TYR A 172 7.72 -14.49 -5.78
CA TYR A 172 7.76 -13.04 -5.71
C TYR A 172 6.55 -12.42 -6.44
N VAL A 173 5.90 -11.51 -5.78
CA VAL A 173 4.85 -10.67 -6.37
C VAL A 173 5.19 -9.21 -6.11
N HIS A 174 5.16 -8.39 -7.14
CA HIS A 174 5.20 -6.94 -7.01
C HIS A 174 3.78 -6.37 -7.07
N THR A 175 3.53 -5.29 -6.33
CA THR A 175 2.25 -4.58 -6.40
C THR A 175 2.50 -3.10 -6.57
N ARG A 176 1.79 -2.45 -7.49
CA ARG A 176 1.75 -0.99 -7.62
C ARG A 176 0.48 -0.49 -6.98
N LEU A 177 0.63 0.28 -5.93
CA LEU A 177 -0.51 0.74 -5.15
C LEU A 177 -0.96 2.12 -5.61
N SER A 178 -2.24 2.28 -5.85
CA SER A 178 -2.93 3.58 -5.96
C SER A 178 -2.80 4.39 -4.68
N VAL A 179 -3.35 5.59 -4.66
CA VAL A 179 -3.38 6.45 -3.46
C VAL A 179 -4.30 5.82 -2.39
N PRO A 180 -3.75 5.28 -1.29
CA PRO A 180 -4.57 4.63 -0.28
C PRO A 180 -5.23 5.66 0.63
N LEU A 181 -6.52 5.47 0.90
CA LEU A 181 -7.32 6.32 1.78
C LEU A 181 -7.95 5.49 2.91
N ALA A 182 -7.70 5.86 4.17
CA ALA A 182 -8.40 5.25 5.30
C ALA A 182 -9.85 5.77 5.35
N PRO A 183 -10.85 4.90 5.53
CA PRO A 183 -12.26 5.32 5.56
C PRO A 183 -12.59 6.30 6.69
N ASP A 184 -11.84 6.26 7.79
CA ASP A 184 -11.99 7.13 8.97
C ASP A 184 -11.18 8.44 8.89
N LEU A 185 -10.46 8.67 7.78
CA LEU A 185 -9.56 9.81 7.57
C LEU A 185 -8.53 10.00 8.69
N SER A 186 -8.17 8.94 9.41
CA SER A 186 -7.33 8.98 10.62
C SER A 186 -5.85 9.32 10.34
N ARG A 187 -5.41 9.20 9.10
CA ARG A 187 -4.02 9.44 8.70
C ARG A 187 -3.91 10.66 7.81
N GLY A 188 -3.02 11.57 8.19
CA GLY A 188 -2.86 12.89 7.59
C GLY A 188 -2.17 12.91 6.23
N THR A 189 -2.70 12.21 5.23
CA THR A 189 -2.34 12.47 3.83
C THR A 189 -3.00 13.78 3.36
N TYR A 190 -2.45 14.41 2.30
CA TYR A 190 -3.06 15.61 1.72
C TYR A 190 -4.54 15.38 1.35
N VAL A 191 -4.83 14.24 0.73
CA VAL A 191 -6.20 13.86 0.35
C VAL A 191 -7.11 13.73 1.59
N ALA A 192 -6.67 12.99 2.61
CA ALA A 192 -7.45 12.79 3.83
C ALA A 192 -7.67 14.11 4.60
N ALA A 193 -6.64 14.95 4.69
CA ALA A 193 -6.73 16.25 5.35
C ALA A 193 -7.70 17.21 4.62
N THR A 194 -7.69 17.20 3.28
CA THR A 194 -8.61 18.00 2.46
C THR A 194 -10.04 17.48 2.59
N LEU A 195 -10.25 16.18 2.50
CA LEU A 195 -11.56 15.58 2.71
C LEU A 195 -12.14 15.91 4.08
N LYS A 196 -11.33 15.86 5.12
CA LYS A 196 -11.77 16.24 6.47
C LYS A 196 -12.26 17.69 6.51
N LYS A 197 -11.56 18.62 5.83
CA LYS A 197 -12.01 20.00 5.71
C LYS A 197 -13.34 20.12 4.98
N ILE A 198 -13.52 19.36 3.88
CA ILE A 198 -14.77 19.33 3.12
C ILE A 198 -15.93 18.85 4.02
N VAL A 199 -15.74 17.76 4.75
CA VAL A 199 -16.74 17.23 5.68
C VAL A 199 -17.08 18.23 6.80
N GLU A 200 -16.08 18.98 7.28
CA GLU A 200 -16.23 19.99 8.33
C GLU A 200 -16.73 21.36 7.79
N GLY A 201 -16.97 21.48 6.48
CA GLY A 201 -17.37 22.76 5.85
C GLY A 201 -16.29 23.86 5.92
N LYS A 202 -15.01 23.48 6.05
CA LYS A 202 -13.87 24.40 6.16
C LYS A 202 -13.25 24.70 4.79
N PRO A 203 -12.74 25.92 4.59
CA PRO A 203 -12.04 26.26 3.33
C PRO A 203 -10.78 25.43 3.16
N TYR A 204 -10.50 25.06 1.92
CA TYR A 204 -9.28 24.35 1.52
C TYR A 204 -8.74 24.93 0.22
N GLU A 205 -7.43 24.72 -0.02
CA GLU A 205 -6.81 25.04 -1.30
C GLU A 205 -6.90 23.80 -2.21
N GLY A 206 -7.52 23.97 -3.37
CA GLY A 206 -7.61 22.92 -4.39
C GLY A 206 -6.24 22.63 -5.02
N PRO A 207 -6.06 21.45 -5.61
CA PRO A 207 -4.83 21.11 -6.32
C PRO A 207 -4.70 21.94 -7.60
N THR A 208 -3.49 22.41 -7.87
CA THR A 208 -3.18 23.20 -9.07
C THR A 208 -2.76 22.33 -10.26
N ASN A 209 -2.37 21.08 -10.02
CA ASN A 209 -1.96 20.17 -11.06
C ASN A 209 -3.15 19.42 -11.69
N LYS A 210 -2.97 18.98 -12.93
CA LYS A 210 -3.95 18.18 -13.68
C LYS A 210 -3.54 16.70 -13.74
N GLN A 211 -2.62 16.28 -12.87
CA GLN A 211 -2.20 14.88 -12.82
C GLN A 211 -3.39 13.99 -12.44
N LEU A 212 -3.50 12.87 -13.13
CA LEU A 212 -4.53 11.88 -12.87
C LEU A 212 -4.11 11.00 -11.69
N PHE A 213 -5.07 10.67 -10.85
CA PHE A 213 -4.90 9.81 -9.69
C PHE A 213 -5.99 8.75 -9.67
N ASP A 214 -5.68 7.65 -9.01
CA ASP A 214 -6.65 6.64 -8.63
C ASP A 214 -6.60 6.51 -7.10
N ILE A 215 -7.75 6.61 -6.43
CA ILE A 215 -7.86 6.52 -4.98
C ILE A 215 -8.55 5.20 -4.63
N ILE A 216 -7.93 4.43 -3.76
CA ILE A 216 -8.46 3.15 -3.26
C ILE A 216 -8.55 3.17 -1.73
N PHE A 217 -9.58 2.56 -1.15
CA PHE A 217 -9.68 2.43 0.29
C PHE A 217 -8.76 1.35 0.85
N THR A 218 -8.23 1.60 2.05
CA THR A 218 -7.33 0.67 2.73
C THR A 218 -7.94 -0.71 2.97
N ASP A 219 -9.26 -0.78 3.12
CA ASP A 219 -9.98 -2.05 3.30
C ASP A 219 -9.94 -2.89 2.01
N ASP A 220 -10.09 -2.25 0.85
CA ASP A 220 -9.94 -2.92 -0.43
C ASP A 220 -8.48 -3.33 -0.68
N VAL A 221 -7.51 -2.49 -0.29
CA VAL A 221 -6.09 -2.86 -0.34
C VAL A 221 -5.82 -4.11 0.50
N ALA A 222 -6.37 -4.18 1.71
CA ALA A 222 -6.20 -5.31 2.61
C ALA A 222 -6.80 -6.61 2.03
N ARG A 223 -7.99 -6.52 1.40
CA ARG A 223 -8.61 -7.63 0.66
C ARG A 223 -7.77 -8.07 -0.54
N ALA A 224 -7.25 -7.12 -1.32
CA ALA A 224 -6.36 -7.40 -2.43
C ALA A 224 -5.11 -8.16 -1.96
N CYS A 225 -4.46 -7.67 -0.91
CA CYS A 225 -3.29 -8.32 -0.31
C CYS A 225 -3.59 -9.75 0.17
N HIS A 226 -4.76 -9.97 0.80
CA HIS A 226 -5.18 -11.33 1.19
C HIS A 226 -5.29 -12.25 -0.03
N LEU A 227 -5.97 -11.83 -1.07
CA LEU A 227 -6.15 -12.61 -2.29
C LEU A 227 -4.82 -12.84 -3.03
N ILE A 228 -3.92 -11.85 -3.07
CA ILE A 228 -2.57 -11.98 -3.62
C ILE A 228 -1.77 -13.01 -2.81
N GLY A 229 -1.86 -12.97 -1.49
CA GLY A 229 -1.22 -13.97 -0.62
C GLY A 229 -1.66 -15.39 -0.95
N LEU A 230 -2.96 -15.59 -1.22
CA LEU A 230 -3.54 -16.90 -1.55
C LEU A 230 -3.28 -17.34 -2.99
N ARG A 231 -3.47 -16.47 -3.97
CA ARG A 231 -3.61 -16.81 -5.40
C ARG A 231 -2.65 -16.07 -6.31
N GLY A 232 -1.98 -15.00 -5.83
CA GLY A 232 -1.06 -14.20 -6.63
C GLY A 232 0.04 -15.06 -7.24
N LYS A 233 0.28 -14.89 -8.53
CA LYS A 233 1.22 -15.70 -9.30
C LYS A 233 2.65 -15.22 -9.12
N ASN A 234 3.58 -16.15 -9.12
CA ASN A 234 5.00 -15.85 -9.08
C ASN A 234 5.41 -14.95 -10.26
N LYS A 235 6.19 -13.92 -9.97
CA LYS A 235 6.69 -12.89 -10.90
C LYS A 235 5.63 -11.92 -11.43
N ALA A 236 4.40 -11.97 -10.91
CA ALA A 236 3.38 -11.00 -11.29
C ALA A 236 3.72 -9.60 -10.78
N ASP A 237 3.27 -8.62 -11.56
CA ASP A 237 3.26 -7.20 -11.22
C ASP A 237 1.78 -6.75 -11.28
N TYR A 238 1.14 -6.54 -10.13
CA TYR A 238 -0.27 -6.21 -10.04
C TYR A 238 -0.47 -4.75 -9.68
N PHE A 239 -1.40 -4.11 -10.38
CA PHE A 239 -1.89 -2.81 -9.96
C PHE A 239 -3.07 -2.98 -8.98
N ILE A 240 -2.94 -2.42 -7.77
CA ILE A 240 -3.99 -2.40 -6.75
C ILE A 240 -4.64 -1.01 -6.77
N GLY A 241 -5.78 -0.92 -7.42
CA GLY A 241 -6.51 0.32 -7.62
C GLY A 241 -7.97 0.07 -8.03
N THR A 242 -8.66 1.16 -8.37
CA THR A 242 -10.05 1.14 -8.84
C THR A 242 -10.16 1.32 -10.36
N SER A 243 -9.06 1.64 -11.04
CA SER A 243 -9.01 2.05 -12.46
C SER A 243 -9.81 3.33 -12.77
N ARG A 244 -10.11 4.15 -11.76
CA ARG A 244 -10.83 5.42 -11.92
C ARG A 244 -9.83 6.57 -11.92
N LEU A 245 -9.36 6.92 -13.10
CA LEU A 245 -8.35 7.95 -13.29
C LEU A 245 -8.98 9.31 -13.52
N ILE A 246 -9.00 10.14 -12.50
CA ILE A 246 -9.43 11.52 -12.56
C ILE A 246 -8.45 12.43 -11.79
N THR A 247 -8.56 13.74 -11.98
CA THR A 247 -7.74 14.69 -11.23
C THR A 247 -8.15 14.75 -9.76
N LEU A 248 -7.24 15.15 -8.87
CA LEU A 248 -7.60 15.39 -7.46
C LEU A 248 -8.68 16.46 -7.32
N GLY A 249 -8.71 17.47 -8.18
CA GLY A 249 -9.77 18.49 -8.20
C GLY A 249 -11.14 17.86 -8.44
N GLN A 250 -11.25 16.97 -9.43
CA GLN A 250 -12.49 16.23 -9.70
C GLN A 250 -12.90 15.33 -8.53
N TYR A 251 -11.94 14.67 -7.85
CA TYR A 251 -12.25 13.93 -6.62
C TYR A 251 -12.85 14.84 -5.56
N PHE A 252 -12.27 16.02 -5.32
CA PHE A 252 -12.76 16.96 -4.30
C PHE A 252 -14.14 17.52 -4.64
N GLU A 253 -14.41 17.83 -5.91
CA GLU A 253 -15.75 18.23 -6.37
C GLU A 253 -16.80 17.13 -6.13
N ILE A 254 -16.43 15.86 -6.31
CA ILE A 254 -17.30 14.71 -6.02
C ILE A 254 -17.57 14.64 -4.52
N PHE A 255 -16.54 14.79 -3.68
CA PHE A 255 -16.70 14.77 -2.23
C PHE A 255 -17.57 15.90 -1.73
N GLU A 256 -17.41 17.11 -2.26
CA GLU A 256 -18.28 18.25 -1.92
C GLU A 256 -19.74 17.96 -2.26
N ARG A 257 -20.00 17.42 -3.44
CA ARG A 257 -21.36 17.04 -3.84
C ARG A 257 -21.95 15.97 -2.93
N LEU A 258 -21.20 14.95 -2.58
CA LEU A 258 -21.65 13.87 -1.69
C LEU A 258 -21.95 14.37 -0.27
N VAL A 259 -21.16 15.32 0.24
CA VAL A 259 -21.38 15.94 1.56
C VAL A 259 -22.59 16.87 1.53
N SER A 260 -22.78 17.68 0.46
CA SER A 260 -23.80 18.71 0.37
C SER A 260 -25.21 18.19 0.06
N SER A 261 -25.33 17.08 -0.67
CA SER A 261 -26.59 16.69 -1.29
C SER A 261 -27.35 15.58 -0.57
N ASN A 262 -26.80 14.94 0.45
CA ASN A 262 -27.34 13.65 0.95
C ASN A 262 -27.67 12.67 -0.20
N CYS A 263 -27.01 12.85 -1.36
CA CYS A 263 -27.37 12.23 -2.62
C CYS A 263 -26.95 10.75 -2.64
N SER A 264 -27.86 9.92 -3.13
CA SER A 264 -27.68 8.47 -3.22
C SER A 264 -26.91 8.02 -4.45
N ASP A 265 -26.66 8.89 -5.43
CA ASP A 265 -26.05 8.52 -6.70
C ASP A 265 -24.62 9.04 -6.81
N GLU A 266 -23.65 8.09 -6.88
CA GLU A 266 -22.35 8.40 -7.48
C GLU A 266 -22.66 8.79 -8.93
N ALA A 267 -22.73 10.10 -9.23
CA ALA A 267 -22.77 10.56 -10.60
C ALA A 267 -21.64 9.85 -11.36
N ASP A 268 -21.97 9.26 -12.50
CA ASP A 268 -21.06 8.55 -13.38
C ASP A 268 -19.76 9.36 -13.51
N ILE A 269 -18.73 8.89 -12.78
CA ILE A 269 -17.38 9.38 -12.94
C ILE A 269 -16.95 8.76 -14.27
N THR A 270 -17.26 9.45 -15.35
CA THR A 270 -16.74 9.11 -16.67
C THR A 270 -15.22 9.16 -16.56
N ALA A 271 -14.61 7.99 -16.60
CA ALA A 271 -13.16 7.88 -16.65
C ALA A 271 -12.68 8.71 -17.83
N ALA A 272 -11.86 9.72 -17.55
CA ALA A 272 -11.18 10.42 -18.63
C ALA A 272 -10.36 9.38 -19.38
N ALA A 273 -10.49 9.33 -20.71
CA ALA A 273 -9.66 8.48 -21.53
C ALA A 273 -8.21 8.91 -21.33
N SER A 274 -7.45 8.21 -20.49
CA SER A 274 -6.05 8.49 -20.24
C SER A 274 -5.18 7.50 -21.00
N VAL A 275 -4.07 8.00 -21.51
CA VAL A 275 -3.01 7.18 -22.11
C VAL A 275 -2.33 6.28 -21.06
N VAL A 276 -2.54 6.59 -19.78
CA VAL A 276 -1.96 5.84 -18.65
C VAL A 276 -2.84 4.65 -18.32
N SER A 277 -2.39 3.45 -18.62
CA SER A 277 -3.07 2.21 -18.26
C SER A 277 -2.69 1.78 -16.85
N PHE A 278 -3.59 1.96 -15.89
CA PHE A 278 -3.51 1.27 -14.60
C PHE A 278 -4.31 -0.03 -14.73
N ASP A 279 -3.62 -1.06 -15.25
CA ASP A 279 -4.24 -2.34 -15.55
C ASP A 279 -4.52 -3.14 -14.28
N THR A 280 -5.78 -3.18 -13.86
CA THR A 280 -6.27 -4.04 -12.77
C THR A 280 -6.72 -5.42 -13.26
N GLU A 281 -6.75 -5.68 -14.58
CA GLU A 281 -7.25 -6.94 -15.15
C GLU A 281 -6.39 -8.14 -14.74
N ALA A 282 -5.08 -8.00 -14.69
CA ALA A 282 -4.17 -9.05 -14.27
C ALA A 282 -4.49 -9.51 -12.84
N LEU A 283 -4.73 -8.57 -11.92
CA LEU A 283 -5.12 -8.86 -10.55
C LEU A 283 -6.49 -9.55 -10.48
N TYR A 284 -7.48 -9.04 -11.22
CA TYR A 284 -8.80 -9.65 -11.29
C TYR A 284 -8.76 -11.08 -11.84
N ARG A 285 -8.09 -11.29 -12.96
CA ARG A 285 -7.97 -12.60 -13.62
C ARG A 285 -7.35 -13.64 -12.71
N ASP A 286 -6.28 -13.29 -12.00
CA ASP A 286 -5.50 -14.23 -11.21
C ASP A 286 -6.08 -14.45 -9.81
N THR A 287 -6.78 -13.48 -9.25
CA THR A 287 -7.25 -13.49 -7.86
C THR A 287 -8.76 -13.35 -7.68
N GLY A 288 -9.48 -12.80 -8.65
CA GLY A 288 -10.88 -12.41 -8.55
C GLY A 288 -11.11 -11.10 -7.78
N PHE A 289 -10.05 -10.31 -7.53
CA PHE A 289 -10.18 -9.06 -6.78
C PHE A 289 -10.94 -7.99 -7.58
N VAL A 290 -11.89 -7.34 -6.91
CA VAL A 290 -12.58 -6.11 -7.36
C VAL A 290 -12.66 -5.16 -6.18
N ALA A 291 -12.32 -3.88 -6.38
CA ALA A 291 -12.54 -2.85 -5.38
C ALA A 291 -14.05 -2.59 -5.22
N THR A 292 -14.55 -2.61 -3.98
CA THR A 292 -15.99 -2.53 -3.71
C THR A 292 -16.39 -1.40 -2.77
N THR A 293 -15.44 -0.80 -2.06
CA THR A 293 -15.72 0.30 -1.13
C THR A 293 -16.06 1.56 -1.92
N ARG A 294 -17.15 2.23 -1.55
CA ARG A 294 -17.65 3.44 -2.21
C ARG A 294 -17.40 4.67 -1.36
N PHE A 295 -17.13 5.81 -2.01
CA PHE A 295 -17.02 7.11 -1.32
C PHE A 295 -18.29 7.49 -0.55
N GLN A 296 -19.47 7.17 -1.10
CA GLN A 296 -20.75 7.41 -0.44
C GLN A 296 -20.86 6.72 0.92
N ASP A 297 -20.42 5.45 0.99
CA ASP A 297 -20.50 4.68 2.25
C ASP A 297 -19.55 5.27 3.29
N MET A 298 -18.37 5.71 2.86
CA MET A 298 -17.42 6.42 3.72
C MET A 298 -18.03 7.72 4.26
N ILE A 299 -18.57 8.57 3.38
CA ILE A 299 -19.12 9.87 3.78
C ILE A 299 -20.31 9.69 4.71
N LYS A 300 -21.22 8.75 4.45
CA LYS A 300 -22.31 8.43 5.36
C LYS A 300 -21.80 8.08 6.75
N ASN A 301 -20.76 7.27 6.85
CA ASN A 301 -20.16 6.89 8.14
C ASN A 301 -19.47 8.06 8.86
N LEU A 302 -18.95 9.05 8.11
CA LEU A 302 -18.28 10.23 8.69
C LEU A 302 -19.27 11.33 9.12
N VAL A 303 -20.43 11.42 8.48
CA VAL A 303 -21.43 12.47 8.72
C VAL A 303 -22.56 11.97 9.63
N SER A 304 -22.73 10.65 9.77
CA SER A 304 -23.70 10.09 10.73
C SER A 304 -23.18 10.26 12.15
N PRO A 305 -23.98 10.82 13.07
CA PRO A 305 -23.59 11.09 14.45
C PRO A 305 -23.31 9.82 15.27
#